data_fd3d01bfc44c0153427bbbe72fcdd0bd
#
_entry.id   fd3d01bfc44c0153427bbbe72fcdd0bd
#
_cell.length_a   1.000
_cell.length_b   1.000
_cell.length_c   1.000
_cell.angle_alpha   90.00
_cell.angle_beta   90.00
_cell.angle_gamma   90.00
#
_symmetry.space_group_name_H-M   'P 1'
#
loop_
_entity.id
_entity.type
_entity.pdbx_description
1 polymer ?
#
loop_
_entity_poly.entity_id
_entity_poly.type
_entity_poly.pdbx_seq_one_letter_code
_entity_poly.pdbx_strand_id
1 'polypeptide(L)'
;DMLQNGTVISETMIEKPHSFSTACNIATQAIAQIASSQYGGQSISLAHLAPFVQVSREKFIGQVRDEFERTGIEASEEKIKEVAELRVRDEIKRGVQMIQYQVITLMTTNGQAPFVTVFMYLDEVPEGRTREDLALVTEEVLKQRMQGVKNEKGVWITPAFPKLIYVLEEDNIREGSKYWELTKLAAECTAKRMVPDYISEKKMKELKVDANGNGQCF
;
A
#
# COMPACT_ATOMS: atom_id res chain seq x y z
N ASP A 1 -14.67 3.10 -0.57
CA ASP A 1 -15.59 4.03 -1.26
C ASP A 1 -14.90 5.27 -1.81
N MET A 2 -14.26 6.10 -0.97
CA MET A 2 -13.66 7.39 -1.38
C MET A 2 -12.69 7.26 -2.55
N LEU A 3 -11.82 6.25 -2.53
CA LEU A 3 -10.85 6.02 -3.62
C LEU A 3 -11.49 5.43 -4.87
N GLN A 4 -12.50 4.58 -4.73
CA GLN A 4 -13.10 3.89 -5.87
C GLN A 4 -14.15 4.72 -6.61
N ASN A 5 -14.85 5.58 -5.89
CA ASN A 5 -16.00 6.33 -6.42
C ASN A 5 -15.75 7.85 -6.47
N GLY A 6 -14.58 8.29 -6.04
CA GLY A 6 -14.34 9.71 -5.82
C GLY A 6 -14.97 10.23 -4.52
N THR A 7 -14.72 11.46 -4.19
CA THR A 7 -15.21 12.10 -2.96
C THR A 7 -15.15 13.62 -3.08
N VAL A 8 -15.77 14.31 -2.11
CA VAL A 8 -15.67 15.77 -2.00
C VAL A 8 -14.82 16.10 -0.76
N ILE A 9 -13.75 16.83 -0.95
CA ILE A 9 -12.90 17.36 0.13
C ILE A 9 -12.83 18.87 -0.01
N SER A 10 -13.18 19.60 1.04
CA SER A 10 -13.15 21.06 1.05
C SER A 10 -13.90 21.68 -0.16
N GLU A 11 -15.12 21.22 -0.42
CA GLU A 11 -15.99 21.68 -1.53
C GLU A 11 -15.45 21.34 -2.94
N THR A 12 -14.33 20.61 -3.03
CA THR A 12 -13.74 20.20 -4.30
C THR A 12 -14.01 18.75 -4.57
N MET A 13 -14.52 18.45 -5.78
CA MET A 13 -14.69 17.09 -6.26
C MET A 13 -13.32 16.47 -6.53
N ILE A 14 -13.07 15.33 -5.89
CA ILE A 14 -11.91 14.47 -6.17
C ILE A 14 -12.42 13.27 -6.94
N GLU A 15 -12.03 13.20 -8.20
CA GLU A 15 -12.39 12.09 -9.06
C GLU A 15 -11.66 10.79 -8.69
N LYS A 16 -12.13 9.68 -9.24
CA LYS A 16 -11.47 8.39 -9.11
C LYS A 16 -10.01 8.48 -9.59
N PRO A 17 -9.04 7.98 -8.83
CA PRO A 17 -7.63 8.00 -9.22
C PRO A 17 -7.38 7.29 -10.56
N HIS A 18 -6.55 7.89 -11.40
CA HIS A 18 -6.12 7.34 -12.69
C HIS A 18 -4.72 6.69 -12.62
N SER A 19 -4.19 6.49 -11.43
CA SER A 19 -2.93 5.78 -11.20
C SER A 19 -2.76 5.40 -9.73
N PHE A 20 -1.85 4.49 -9.46
CA PHE A 20 -1.47 4.12 -8.09
C PHE A 20 -0.92 5.30 -7.31
N SER A 21 -0.04 6.12 -7.92
CA SER A 21 0.51 7.32 -7.27
C SER A 21 -0.59 8.32 -6.88
N THR A 22 -1.56 8.54 -7.75
CA THR A 22 -2.70 9.43 -7.44
C THR A 22 -3.56 8.84 -6.32
N ALA A 23 -3.81 7.53 -6.33
CA ALA A 23 -4.53 6.86 -5.25
C ALA A 23 -3.81 7.01 -3.90
N CYS A 24 -2.49 6.85 -3.87
CA CYS A 24 -1.67 7.07 -2.68
C CYS A 24 -1.79 8.51 -2.16
N ASN A 25 -1.74 9.50 -3.05
CA ASN A 25 -1.88 10.91 -2.67
C ASN A 25 -3.27 11.21 -2.07
N ILE A 26 -4.33 10.75 -2.74
CA ILE A 26 -5.70 10.95 -2.23
C ILE A 26 -5.91 10.22 -0.90
N ALA A 27 -5.36 9.01 -0.73
CA ALA A 27 -5.43 8.28 0.52
C ALA A 27 -4.80 9.07 1.67
N THR A 28 -3.64 9.71 1.46
CA THR A 28 -3.00 10.52 2.50
C THR A 28 -3.75 11.80 2.81
N GLN A 29 -4.38 12.42 1.81
CA GLN A 29 -5.28 13.57 2.05
C GLN A 29 -6.51 13.16 2.86
N ALA A 30 -7.12 12.01 2.55
CA ALA A 30 -8.23 11.47 3.33
C ALA A 30 -7.83 11.18 4.79
N ILE A 31 -6.64 10.58 5.00
CA ILE A 31 -6.08 10.36 6.34
C ILE A 31 -5.94 11.68 7.10
N ALA A 32 -5.39 12.71 6.46
CA ALA A 32 -5.23 14.03 7.05
C ALA A 32 -6.56 14.66 7.46
N GLN A 33 -7.54 14.61 6.59
CA GLN A 33 -8.87 15.15 6.82
C GLN A 33 -9.57 14.45 7.99
N ILE A 34 -9.53 13.13 8.01
CA ILE A 34 -10.13 12.34 9.08
C ILE A 34 -9.40 12.60 10.40
N ALA A 35 -8.06 12.61 10.41
CA ALA A 35 -7.28 12.90 11.60
C ALA A 35 -7.54 14.29 12.18
N SER A 36 -7.89 15.25 11.33
CA SER A 36 -8.24 16.62 11.76
C SER A 36 -9.66 16.72 12.34
N SER A 37 -10.54 15.77 11.99
CA SER A 37 -11.96 15.81 12.34
C SER A 37 -12.34 14.83 13.46
N GLN A 38 -11.53 13.82 13.73
CA GLN A 38 -11.83 12.76 14.68
C GLN A 38 -10.70 12.55 15.68
N TYR A 39 -11.07 12.25 16.92
CA TYR A 39 -10.13 11.74 17.92
C TYR A 39 -9.89 10.25 17.74
N GLY A 40 -8.64 9.82 17.90
CA GLY A 40 -8.25 8.43 17.93
C GLY A 40 -7.42 7.98 16.73
N GLY A 41 -7.09 6.68 16.70
CA GLY A 41 -6.34 6.07 15.63
C GLY A 41 -7.20 5.74 14.43
N GLN A 42 -6.57 5.78 13.25
CA GLN A 42 -7.18 5.35 12.00
C GLN A 42 -6.57 4.03 11.56
N SER A 43 -7.39 3.12 11.09
CA SER A 43 -6.94 1.88 10.46
C SER A 43 -7.23 1.94 8.96
N ILE A 44 -6.22 1.67 8.16
CA ILE A 44 -6.34 1.58 6.71
C ILE A 44 -5.78 0.24 6.23
N SER A 45 -6.36 -0.29 5.16
CA SER A 45 -5.83 -1.47 4.48
C SER A 45 -5.17 -1.10 3.16
N LEU A 46 -4.03 -1.74 2.86
CA LEU A 46 -3.39 -1.64 1.54
C LEU A 46 -4.24 -2.22 0.42
N ALA A 47 -5.20 -3.09 0.74
CA ALA A 47 -6.16 -3.63 -0.22
C ALA A 47 -6.93 -2.54 -0.98
N HIS A 48 -7.15 -1.37 -0.36
CA HIS A 48 -7.81 -0.25 -1.02
C HIS A 48 -6.97 0.40 -2.13
N LEU A 49 -5.64 0.24 -2.09
CA LEU A 49 -4.71 0.78 -3.08
C LEU A 49 -4.38 -0.21 -4.19
N ALA A 50 -4.43 -1.51 -3.90
CA ALA A 50 -4.02 -2.56 -4.83
C ALA A 50 -4.70 -2.51 -6.21
N PRO A 51 -6.01 -2.23 -6.36
CA PRO A 51 -6.66 -2.16 -7.67
C PRO A 51 -6.07 -1.08 -8.59
N PHE A 52 -5.49 -0.02 -8.03
CA PHE A 52 -4.90 1.07 -8.81
C PHE A 52 -3.54 0.73 -9.40
N VAL A 53 -2.90 -0.35 -8.97
CA VAL A 53 -1.71 -0.90 -9.61
C VAL A 53 -2.04 -1.38 -11.02
N GLN A 54 -3.18 -2.05 -11.21
CA GLN A 54 -3.64 -2.47 -12.53
C GLN A 54 -3.98 -1.28 -13.43
N VAL A 55 -4.59 -0.23 -12.88
CA VAL A 55 -4.86 1.01 -13.63
C VAL A 55 -3.55 1.63 -14.13
N SER A 56 -2.53 1.70 -13.30
CA SER A 56 -1.20 2.17 -13.71
C SER A 56 -0.55 1.26 -14.75
N ARG A 57 -0.69 -0.04 -14.61
CA ARG A 57 -0.13 -1.02 -15.55
C ARG A 57 -0.70 -0.83 -16.95
N GLU A 58 -2.01 -0.72 -17.08
CA GLU A 58 -2.68 -0.48 -18.37
C GLU A 58 -2.23 0.85 -18.99
N LYS A 59 -2.14 1.90 -18.18
CA LYS A 59 -1.60 3.19 -18.61
C LYS A 59 -0.17 3.09 -19.13
N PHE A 60 0.71 2.39 -18.42
CA PHE A 60 2.10 2.25 -18.84
C PHE A 60 2.27 1.37 -20.07
N ILE A 61 1.45 0.34 -20.25
CA ILE A 61 1.43 -0.46 -21.50
C ILE A 61 1.11 0.45 -22.70
N GLY A 62 0.08 1.30 -22.59
CA GLY A 62 -0.25 2.28 -23.62
C GLY A 62 0.90 3.24 -23.89
N GLN A 63 1.46 3.85 -22.84
CA GLN A 63 2.56 4.80 -22.98
C GLN A 63 3.81 4.18 -23.61
N VAL A 64 4.21 2.97 -23.22
CA VAL A 64 5.39 2.29 -23.79
C VAL A 64 5.14 1.96 -25.26
N ARG A 65 3.92 1.52 -25.63
CA ARG A 65 3.58 1.27 -27.03
C ARG A 65 3.69 2.53 -27.85
N ASP A 66 3.08 3.62 -27.42
CA ASP A 66 3.13 4.91 -28.10
C ASP A 66 4.57 5.44 -28.25
N GLU A 67 5.41 5.28 -27.23
CA GLU A 67 6.81 5.69 -27.25
C GLU A 67 7.63 4.88 -28.26
N PHE A 68 7.43 3.56 -28.32
CA PHE A 68 8.11 2.69 -29.28
C PHE A 68 7.69 3.00 -30.73
N GLU A 69 6.39 3.21 -30.96
CA GLU A 69 5.89 3.64 -32.26
C GLU A 69 6.50 4.97 -32.71
N ARG A 70 6.51 5.99 -31.84
CA ARG A 70 7.08 7.31 -32.14
C ARG A 70 8.59 7.29 -32.37
N THR A 71 9.30 6.37 -31.74
CA THR A 71 10.75 6.24 -31.89
C THR A 71 11.15 5.25 -32.97
N GLY A 72 10.20 4.59 -33.63
CA GLY A 72 10.46 3.59 -34.66
C GLY A 72 11.08 2.31 -34.11
N ILE A 73 10.90 2.01 -32.83
CA ILE A 73 11.38 0.79 -32.20
C ILE A 73 10.35 -0.31 -32.37
N GLU A 74 10.69 -1.35 -33.12
CA GLU A 74 9.86 -2.56 -33.20
C GLU A 74 10.07 -3.40 -31.91
N ALA A 75 8.99 -3.68 -31.21
CA ALA A 75 9.00 -4.51 -30.00
C ALA A 75 7.80 -5.46 -29.95
N SER A 76 8.02 -6.64 -29.39
CA SER A 76 6.93 -7.58 -29.13
C SER A 76 6.03 -7.09 -28.00
N GLU A 77 4.78 -7.57 -27.96
CA GLU A 77 3.86 -7.27 -26.86
C GLU A 77 4.41 -7.72 -25.48
N GLU A 78 5.18 -8.81 -25.43
CA GLU A 78 5.85 -9.24 -24.22
C GLU A 78 6.88 -8.21 -23.76
N LYS A 79 7.65 -7.63 -24.68
CA LYS A 79 8.65 -6.61 -24.33
C LYS A 79 7.99 -5.31 -23.85
N ILE A 80 6.89 -4.90 -24.46
CA ILE A 80 6.09 -3.75 -24.02
C ILE A 80 5.59 -3.98 -22.58
N LYS A 81 5.04 -5.16 -22.29
CA LYS A 81 4.56 -5.51 -20.95
C LYS A 81 5.70 -5.58 -19.92
N GLU A 82 6.85 -6.13 -20.30
CA GLU A 82 8.02 -6.16 -19.43
C GLU A 82 8.47 -4.75 -19.02
N VAL A 83 8.60 -3.84 -19.99
CA VAL A 83 8.97 -2.44 -19.72
C VAL A 83 7.90 -1.74 -18.87
N ALA A 84 6.63 -1.96 -19.17
CA ALA A 84 5.54 -1.42 -18.38
C ALA A 84 5.56 -1.91 -16.93
N GLU A 85 5.87 -3.19 -16.70
CA GLU A 85 5.96 -3.76 -15.35
C GLU A 85 7.13 -3.16 -14.54
N LEU A 86 8.25 -2.84 -15.17
CA LEU A 86 9.33 -2.09 -14.52
C LEU A 86 8.84 -0.72 -14.04
N ARG A 87 8.08 -0.01 -14.87
CA ARG A 87 7.49 1.29 -14.52
C ARG A 87 6.46 1.17 -13.39
N VAL A 88 5.66 0.10 -13.39
CA VAL A 88 4.72 -0.19 -12.30
C VAL A 88 5.47 -0.37 -10.98
N ARG A 89 6.55 -1.13 -10.95
CA ARG A 89 7.35 -1.31 -9.74
C ARG A 89 7.97 0.01 -9.25
N ASP A 90 8.46 0.84 -10.16
CA ASP A 90 8.97 2.17 -9.81
C ASP A 90 7.87 3.08 -9.28
N GLU A 91 6.67 3.01 -9.82
CA GLU A 91 5.53 3.78 -9.33
C GLU A 91 5.08 3.31 -7.94
N ILE A 92 5.02 1.98 -7.70
CA ILE A 92 4.73 1.42 -6.37
C ILE A 92 5.74 1.96 -5.35
N LYS A 93 7.02 1.89 -5.68
CA LYS A 93 8.10 2.40 -4.83
C LYS A 93 7.90 3.88 -4.46
N ARG A 94 7.62 4.73 -5.46
CA ARG A 94 7.40 6.17 -5.24
C ARG A 94 6.11 6.43 -4.46
N GLY A 95 5.02 5.71 -4.76
CA GLY A 95 3.75 5.85 -4.06
C GLY A 95 3.83 5.45 -2.59
N VAL A 96 4.48 4.34 -2.29
CA VAL A 96 4.72 3.90 -0.90
C VAL A 96 5.61 4.89 -0.16
N GLN A 97 6.69 5.38 -0.80
CA GLN A 97 7.55 6.41 -0.23
C GLN A 97 6.77 7.69 0.09
N MET A 98 5.89 8.12 -0.82
CA MET A 98 5.05 9.29 -0.62
C MET A 98 4.13 9.13 0.58
N ILE A 99 3.42 7.99 0.71
CA ILE A 99 2.57 7.69 1.88
C ILE A 99 3.40 7.77 3.15
N GLN A 100 4.57 7.11 3.18
CA GLN A 100 5.42 7.10 4.35
C GLN A 100 5.83 8.51 4.78
N TYR A 101 6.32 9.33 3.85
CA TYR A 101 6.73 10.70 4.15
C TYR A 101 5.56 11.59 4.54
N GLN A 102 4.44 11.49 3.85
CA GLN A 102 3.26 12.31 4.17
C GLN A 102 2.70 11.97 5.54
N VAL A 103 2.57 10.69 5.90
CA VAL A 103 2.09 10.28 7.23
C VAL A 103 3.00 10.79 8.35
N ILE A 104 4.32 10.79 8.14
CA ILE A 104 5.30 11.25 9.15
C ILE A 104 5.31 12.77 9.28
N THR A 105 5.15 13.49 8.18
CA THR A 105 5.26 14.97 8.13
C THR A 105 3.92 15.67 8.31
N LEU A 106 2.82 14.91 8.27
CA LEU A 106 1.47 15.44 8.39
C LEU A 106 1.22 15.88 9.84
N MET A 107 0.74 17.10 10.00
CA MET A 107 0.22 17.57 11.28
C MET A 107 -1.27 17.88 11.12
N THR A 108 -2.07 17.39 12.06
CA THR A 108 -3.48 17.73 12.14
C THR A 108 -3.67 19.19 12.53
N THR A 109 -4.85 19.72 12.35
CA THR A 109 -5.21 21.10 12.80
C THR A 109 -4.97 21.32 14.30
N ASN A 110 -4.94 20.24 15.07
CA ASN A 110 -4.67 20.26 16.51
C ASN A 110 -3.17 20.09 16.86
N GLY A 111 -2.29 20.12 15.86
CA GLY A 111 -0.84 20.01 16.05
C GLY A 111 -0.34 18.61 16.41
N GLN A 112 -1.13 17.56 16.18
CA GLN A 112 -0.74 16.19 16.43
C GLN A 112 -0.46 15.43 15.13
N ALA A 113 0.50 14.50 15.16
CA ALA A 113 0.67 13.56 14.07
C ALA A 113 -0.50 12.55 14.03
N PRO A 114 -1.00 12.19 12.85
CA PRO A 114 -2.07 11.20 12.75
C PRO A 114 -1.60 9.83 13.22
N PHE A 115 -2.38 9.21 14.11
CA PHE A 115 -2.18 7.81 14.52
C PHE A 115 -2.76 6.89 13.45
N VAL A 116 -1.90 6.38 12.59
CA VAL A 116 -2.32 5.52 11.47
C VAL A 116 -1.79 4.11 11.68
N THR A 117 -2.67 3.13 11.53
CA THR A 117 -2.36 1.71 11.45
C THR A 117 -2.63 1.22 10.05
N VAL A 118 -1.65 0.56 9.44
CA VAL A 118 -1.76 0.00 8.09
C VAL A 118 -1.83 -1.52 8.19
N PHE A 119 -2.90 -2.08 7.68
CA PHE A 119 -3.08 -3.52 7.56
C PHE A 119 -2.54 -4.03 6.24
N MET A 120 -1.75 -5.10 6.33
CA MET A 120 -1.21 -5.89 5.24
C MET A 120 -1.89 -7.25 5.28
N TYR A 121 -3.08 -7.34 4.68
CA TYR A 121 -3.94 -8.50 4.69
C TYR A 121 -4.31 -8.89 3.25
N LEU A 122 -3.77 -10.01 2.77
CA LEU A 122 -3.91 -10.41 1.37
C LEU A 122 -5.31 -10.94 1.06
N ASP A 123 -5.96 -11.62 2.00
CA ASP A 123 -7.29 -12.21 1.82
C ASP A 123 -8.45 -11.18 1.80
N GLU A 124 -8.14 -9.89 2.01
CA GLU A 124 -9.11 -8.81 1.76
C GLU A 124 -9.45 -8.63 0.28
N VAL A 125 -8.65 -9.20 -0.62
CA VAL A 125 -8.91 -9.20 -2.05
C VAL A 125 -8.98 -10.65 -2.56
N PRO A 126 -9.83 -10.92 -3.57
CA PRO A 126 -9.95 -12.25 -4.13
C PRO A 126 -8.64 -12.69 -4.78
N GLU A 127 -8.44 -14.00 -4.89
CA GLU A 127 -7.33 -14.58 -5.65
C GLU A 127 -7.24 -14.01 -7.07
N GLY A 128 -6.02 -13.79 -7.53
CA GLY A 128 -5.72 -13.27 -8.85
C GLY A 128 -4.75 -12.09 -8.84
N ARG A 129 -4.74 -11.33 -9.91
CA ARG A 129 -3.76 -10.27 -10.14
C ARG A 129 -3.77 -9.19 -9.05
N THR A 130 -4.95 -8.80 -8.57
CA THR A 130 -5.07 -7.77 -7.52
C THR A 130 -4.40 -8.21 -6.21
N ARG A 131 -4.50 -9.50 -5.86
CA ARG A 131 -3.81 -10.06 -4.68
C ARG A 131 -2.30 -10.08 -4.88
N GLU A 132 -1.82 -10.41 -6.07
CA GLU A 132 -0.40 -10.32 -6.41
C GLU A 132 0.11 -8.88 -6.34
N ASP A 133 -0.67 -7.93 -6.84
CA ASP A 133 -0.36 -6.51 -6.76
C ASP A 133 -0.35 -6.01 -5.30
N LEU A 134 -1.28 -6.49 -4.46
CA LEU A 134 -1.28 -6.21 -3.02
C LEU A 134 -0.01 -6.75 -2.34
N ALA A 135 0.43 -7.95 -2.72
CA ALA A 135 1.68 -8.52 -2.22
C ALA A 135 2.90 -7.67 -2.63
N LEU A 136 2.93 -7.14 -3.86
CA LEU A 136 3.99 -6.22 -4.31
C LEU A 136 4.01 -4.91 -3.51
N VAL A 137 2.84 -4.33 -3.24
CA VAL A 137 2.73 -3.11 -2.42
C VAL A 137 3.18 -3.40 -0.99
N THR A 138 2.77 -4.52 -0.42
CA THR A 138 3.19 -4.96 0.93
C THR A 138 4.69 -5.18 1.01
N GLU A 139 5.27 -5.84 0.01
CA GLU A 139 6.73 -6.04 -0.10
C GLU A 139 7.48 -4.71 -0.07
N GLU A 140 7.02 -3.72 -0.83
CA GLU A 140 7.64 -2.41 -0.88
C GLU A 140 7.50 -1.65 0.45
N VAL A 141 6.34 -1.73 1.10
CA VAL A 141 6.13 -1.13 2.44
C VAL A 141 7.13 -1.70 3.45
N LEU A 142 7.33 -3.02 3.45
CA LEU A 142 8.30 -3.67 4.35
C LEU A 142 9.75 -3.26 4.03
N LYS A 143 10.13 -3.22 2.75
CA LYS A 143 11.47 -2.78 2.31
C LYS A 143 11.76 -1.35 2.75
N GLN A 144 10.84 -0.43 2.56
CA GLN A 144 11.01 0.96 2.96
C GLN A 144 10.99 1.14 4.48
N ARG A 145 10.22 0.33 5.21
CA ARG A 145 10.28 0.31 6.67
C ARG A 145 11.64 -0.16 7.17
N MET A 146 12.23 -1.18 6.55
CA MET A 146 13.59 -1.63 6.88
C MET A 146 14.63 -0.54 6.62
N GLN A 147 14.50 0.21 5.54
CA GLN A 147 15.36 1.35 5.25
C GLN A 147 15.21 2.45 6.30
N GLY A 148 13.97 2.74 6.72
CA GLY A 148 13.65 3.85 7.61
C GLY A 148 13.61 5.20 6.90
N VAL A 149 13.66 6.27 7.68
CA VAL A 149 13.71 7.66 7.19
C VAL A 149 14.91 8.39 7.79
N LYS A 150 15.43 9.37 7.08
CA LYS A 150 16.51 10.21 7.62
C LYS A 150 15.93 11.30 8.51
N ASN A 151 16.51 11.46 9.69
CA ASN A 151 16.24 12.62 10.55
C ASN A 151 17.03 13.86 10.07
N GLU A 152 16.88 14.98 10.77
CA GLU A 152 17.57 16.23 10.50
C GLU A 152 19.12 16.13 10.48
N LYS A 153 19.67 15.14 11.20
CA LYS A 153 21.12 14.87 11.25
C LYS A 153 21.57 13.88 10.19
N GLY A 154 20.70 13.50 9.26
CA GLY A 154 20.99 12.52 8.21
C GLY A 154 21.09 11.06 8.67
N VAL A 155 20.72 10.77 9.92
CA VAL A 155 20.72 9.42 10.48
C VAL A 155 19.43 8.70 10.13
N TRP A 156 19.53 7.45 9.69
CA TRP A 156 18.37 6.60 9.42
C TRP A 156 17.71 6.12 10.70
N ILE A 157 16.45 6.47 10.88
CA ILE A 157 15.64 6.12 12.04
C ILE A 157 14.38 5.35 11.62
N THR A 158 13.80 4.62 12.56
CA THR A 158 12.48 4.00 12.37
C THR A 158 11.39 5.02 12.72
N PRO A 159 10.49 5.35 11.80
CA PRO A 159 9.38 6.25 12.12
C PRO A 159 8.39 5.54 13.06
N ALA A 160 7.79 6.30 14.00
CA ALA A 160 6.77 5.76 14.91
C ALA A 160 5.48 5.36 14.18
N PHE A 161 5.13 6.09 13.12
CA PHE A 161 3.93 5.85 12.30
C PHE A 161 4.27 5.76 10.80
N PRO A 162 3.41 5.10 10.02
CA PRO A 162 2.25 4.30 10.44
C PRO A 162 2.68 3.05 11.21
N LYS A 163 1.83 2.57 12.14
CA LYS A 163 1.96 1.21 12.65
C LYS A 163 1.67 0.24 11.52
N LEU A 164 2.39 -0.88 11.49
CA LEU A 164 2.20 -1.92 10.49
C LEU A 164 1.69 -3.19 11.16
N ILE A 165 0.62 -3.77 10.63
CA ILE A 165 0.10 -5.06 11.07
C ILE A 165 0.13 -6.00 9.87
N TYR A 166 0.81 -7.13 10.02
CA TYR A 166 0.90 -8.18 9.03
C TYR A 166 0.01 -9.36 9.42
N VAL A 167 -0.91 -9.74 8.53
CA VAL A 167 -1.82 -10.85 8.79
C VAL A 167 -1.18 -12.15 8.32
N LEU A 168 -1.14 -13.13 9.23
CA LEU A 168 -0.66 -14.49 8.96
C LEU A 168 -1.83 -15.33 8.45
N GLU A 169 -1.72 -15.77 7.20
CA GLU A 169 -2.74 -16.47 6.43
C GLU A 169 -2.21 -17.85 6.00
N GLU A 170 -3.08 -18.75 5.57
CA GLU A 170 -2.65 -20.10 5.19
C GLU A 170 -1.65 -20.14 4.02
N ASP A 171 -1.75 -19.18 3.10
CA ASP A 171 -0.91 -19.07 1.91
C ASP A 171 0.39 -18.30 2.13
N ASN A 172 0.65 -17.83 3.36
CA ASN A 172 1.88 -17.12 3.70
C ASN A 172 2.64 -17.63 4.93
N ILE A 173 2.05 -18.49 5.78
CA ILE A 173 2.69 -18.96 7.02
C ILE A 173 3.52 -20.24 6.89
N ARG A 174 3.43 -20.94 5.77
CA ARG A 174 4.13 -22.22 5.59
C ARG A 174 5.23 -22.08 4.55
N GLU A 175 6.38 -22.67 4.83
CA GLU A 175 7.45 -22.78 3.83
C GLU A 175 6.94 -23.42 2.55
N GLY A 176 7.26 -22.79 1.41
CA GLY A 176 6.78 -23.20 0.09
C GLY A 176 5.37 -22.74 -0.28
N SER A 177 4.64 -22.06 0.60
CA SER A 177 3.37 -21.41 0.24
C SER A 177 3.60 -20.20 -0.67
N LYS A 178 2.56 -19.79 -1.40
CA LYS A 178 2.64 -18.75 -2.46
C LYS A 178 3.31 -17.47 -2.00
N TYR A 179 3.01 -17.01 -0.78
CA TYR A 179 3.49 -15.75 -0.23
C TYR A 179 4.45 -15.93 0.97
N TRP A 180 5.07 -17.11 1.12
CA TRP A 180 6.03 -17.38 2.19
C TRP A 180 7.20 -16.40 2.20
N GLU A 181 7.73 -16.03 1.04
CA GLU A 181 8.85 -15.07 0.92
C GLU A 181 8.47 -13.68 1.47
N LEU A 182 7.20 -13.29 1.35
CA LEU A 182 6.70 -12.05 1.93
C LEU A 182 6.71 -12.10 3.48
N THR A 183 6.34 -13.24 4.06
CA THR A 183 6.41 -13.45 5.51
C THR A 183 7.85 -13.47 6.02
N LYS A 184 8.78 -14.05 5.27
CA LYS A 184 10.22 -13.97 5.60
C LYS A 184 10.70 -12.53 5.60
N LEU A 185 10.31 -11.74 4.60
CA LEU A 185 10.64 -10.32 4.53
C LEU A 185 10.05 -9.54 5.72
N ALA A 186 8.81 -9.86 6.12
CA ALA A 186 8.18 -9.27 7.31
C ALA A 186 8.99 -9.62 8.58
N ALA A 187 9.43 -10.87 8.74
CA ALA A 187 10.28 -11.28 9.85
C ALA A 187 11.64 -10.58 9.87
N GLU A 188 12.27 -10.38 8.70
CA GLU A 188 13.50 -9.58 8.60
C GLU A 188 13.26 -8.12 8.99
N CYS A 189 12.13 -7.55 8.60
CA CYS A 189 11.74 -6.21 8.99
C CYS A 189 11.57 -6.11 10.51
N THR A 190 10.92 -7.10 11.13
CA THR A 190 10.76 -7.16 12.58
C THR A 190 12.11 -7.27 13.30
N ALA A 191 13.01 -8.09 12.80
CA ALA A 191 14.35 -8.23 13.38
C ALA A 191 15.15 -6.91 13.34
N LYS A 192 14.94 -6.08 12.33
CA LYS A 192 15.66 -4.81 12.15
C LYS A 192 14.97 -3.62 12.82
N ARG A 193 13.64 -3.62 12.86
CA ARG A 193 12.84 -2.43 13.18
C ARG A 193 11.76 -2.66 14.24
N MET A 194 11.59 -3.87 14.75
CA MET A 194 10.56 -4.28 15.71
C MET A 194 9.12 -4.05 15.20
N VAL A 195 8.95 -4.06 13.90
CA VAL A 195 7.67 -3.96 13.18
C VAL A 195 7.75 -4.81 11.91
N PRO A 196 6.65 -5.35 11.39
CA PRO A 196 5.25 -5.20 11.80
C PRO A 196 4.87 -6.01 13.04
N ASP A 197 3.71 -5.68 13.63
CA ASP A 197 2.99 -6.57 14.53
C ASP A 197 2.28 -7.66 13.70
N TYR A 198 2.06 -8.83 14.32
CA TYR A 198 1.44 -9.96 13.63
C TYR A 198 0.08 -10.29 14.22
N ILE A 199 -0.87 -10.61 13.35
CA ILE A 199 -2.18 -11.14 13.73
C ILE A 199 -2.47 -12.42 12.95
N SER A 200 -3.04 -13.42 13.62
CA SER A 200 -3.48 -14.65 12.96
C SER A 200 -4.85 -14.45 12.33
N GLU A 201 -4.96 -14.66 11.02
CA GLU A 201 -6.23 -14.63 10.32
C GLU A 201 -7.26 -15.58 10.95
N LYS A 202 -6.84 -16.80 11.26
CA LYS A 202 -7.69 -17.80 11.92
C LYS A 202 -8.30 -17.24 13.23
N LYS A 203 -7.48 -16.61 14.07
CA LYS A 203 -7.95 -16.01 15.32
C LYS A 203 -8.82 -14.78 15.09
N MET A 204 -8.50 -13.99 14.10
CA MET A 204 -9.30 -12.84 13.71
C MET A 204 -10.70 -13.26 13.24
N LYS A 205 -10.79 -14.30 12.40
CA LYS A 205 -12.07 -14.88 11.93
C LYS A 205 -12.86 -15.57 13.05
N GLU A 206 -12.20 -16.14 14.08
CA GLU A 206 -12.86 -16.72 15.25
C GLU A 206 -13.43 -15.67 16.20
N LEU A 207 -12.77 -14.53 16.37
CA LEU A 207 -13.07 -13.54 17.40
C LEU A 207 -13.90 -12.37 16.87
N LYS A 208 -13.68 -11.97 15.63
CA LYS A 208 -14.35 -10.84 15.00
C LYS A 208 -14.60 -11.13 13.52
N VAL A 209 -15.86 -11.22 13.19
CA VAL A 209 -16.33 -11.29 11.81
C VAL A 209 -17.25 -10.10 11.52
N ASP A 210 -17.18 -9.56 10.32
CA ASP A 210 -18.14 -8.61 9.82
C ASP A 210 -19.46 -9.28 9.46
N ALA A 211 -20.46 -8.50 9.03
CA ALA A 211 -21.75 -9.01 8.60
C ALA A 211 -21.68 -10.00 7.41
N ASN A 212 -20.54 -10.03 6.70
CA ASN A 212 -20.30 -10.91 5.54
C ASN A 212 -19.43 -12.13 5.91
N GLY A 213 -19.06 -12.29 7.18
CA GLY A 213 -18.22 -13.40 7.65
C GLY A 213 -16.73 -13.22 7.44
N ASN A 214 -16.27 -12.03 7.06
CA ASN A 214 -14.84 -11.74 6.93
C ASN A 214 -14.24 -11.33 8.27
N GLY A 215 -12.99 -11.72 8.53
CA GLY A 215 -12.27 -11.28 9.71
C GLY A 215 -12.11 -9.76 9.70
N GLN A 216 -12.48 -9.11 10.81
CA GLN A 216 -12.32 -7.67 10.96
C GLN A 216 -10.97 -7.34 11.61
N CYS A 217 -10.23 -6.47 10.96
CA CYS A 217 -9.15 -5.72 11.58
C CYS A 217 -9.73 -4.61 12.48
N PHE A 218 -9.13 -4.40 13.62
CA PHE A 218 -9.58 -3.46 14.67
C PHE A 218 -9.44 -2.00 14.25
#